data_20b03617472c04bfe63e8668ed0e78f2
#
_entry.id   20b03617472c04bfe63e8668ed0e78f2
#
_cell.length_a   1.000
_cell.length_b   1.000
_cell.length_c   1.000
_cell.angle_alpha   90.00
_cell.angle_beta   90.00
_cell.angle_gamma   90.00
#
_symmetry.space_group_name_H-M   'P 1'
#
loop_
_entity.id
_entity.type
_entity.pdbx_description
1 polymer ?
#
loop_
_entity_poly.entity_id
_entity_poly.type
_entity_poly.pdbx_seq_one_letter_code
_entity_poly.pdbx_strand_id
1 'polypeptide(L)'
;HIDDSQMTPAKLSEHYRVAANNFFRKNSVALIAHAPEGRFHEQAWQQMLNMYHALLHTMPTQLEHYQRDNVIVEPTFFSEMLGLQGRMDMLQTDMRILVEQKSGNAAFTPRASDADVPRHKEQHYIQMLLYMAIIRYNYRQVYEGNNRELYSFLLYSKYKCPLVGLGFAPKLLFNALKLRNLYVGQENSLCHGGISMLMNLSPEDFNETGTDSNLWHKYQRPRIEAFLSVVQEASELESLYFQRFYTFVAL
;
A
#
# COMPACT_ATOMS: atom_id res chain seq x y z
N HIS A 1 -16.03 15.28 15.52
CA HIS A 1 -15.14 15.96 16.49
C HIS A 1 -15.40 15.38 17.86
N ILE A 2 -14.44 14.63 18.40
CA ILE A 2 -14.47 14.17 19.79
C ILE A 2 -13.63 15.18 20.57
N ASP A 3 -14.26 15.83 21.54
CA ASP A 3 -13.54 16.72 22.46
C ASP A 3 -12.60 15.89 23.36
N ASP A 4 -11.29 15.99 23.10
CA ASP A 4 -10.29 15.18 23.81
C ASP A 4 -10.18 15.50 25.30
N SER A 5 -10.56 16.72 25.70
CA SER A 5 -10.55 17.08 27.11
C SER A 5 -11.48 16.23 27.97
N GLN A 6 -12.46 15.57 27.29
CA GLN A 6 -13.44 14.67 27.92
C GLN A 6 -13.21 13.19 27.60
N MET A 7 -12.18 12.84 26.81
CA MET A 7 -11.93 11.46 26.41
C MET A 7 -11.23 10.68 27.52
N THR A 8 -11.99 9.86 28.23
CA THR A 8 -11.47 8.89 29.19
C THR A 8 -11.28 7.52 28.53
N PRO A 9 -10.43 6.64 29.09
CA PRO A 9 -10.30 5.26 28.62
C PRO A 9 -11.61 4.50 28.52
N ALA A 10 -12.56 4.76 29.44
CA ALA A 10 -13.88 4.16 29.42
C ALA A 10 -14.73 4.65 28.23
N LYS A 11 -14.74 5.96 27.96
CA LYS A 11 -15.43 6.52 26.78
C LYS A 11 -14.81 6.01 25.47
N LEU A 12 -13.49 5.93 25.39
CA LEU A 12 -12.81 5.38 24.22
C LEU A 12 -13.19 3.93 23.98
N SER A 13 -13.21 3.12 25.05
CA SER A 13 -13.65 1.71 24.99
C SER A 13 -15.10 1.58 24.51
N GLU A 14 -15.98 2.44 24.98
CA GLU A 14 -17.39 2.44 24.55
C GLU A 14 -17.54 2.82 23.07
N HIS A 15 -16.84 3.87 22.61
CA HIS A 15 -16.84 4.25 21.19
C HIS A 15 -16.32 3.13 20.30
N TYR A 16 -15.22 2.47 20.71
CA TYR A 16 -14.70 1.31 19.99
C TYR A 16 -15.74 0.18 19.92
N ARG A 17 -16.39 -0.15 21.06
CA ARG A 17 -17.39 -1.21 21.13
C ARG A 17 -18.56 -0.94 20.18
N VAL A 18 -19.07 0.28 20.14
CA VAL A 18 -20.14 0.69 19.23
C VAL A 18 -19.70 0.58 17.77
N ALA A 19 -18.51 1.12 17.44
CA ALA A 19 -17.95 1.06 16.10
C ALA A 19 -17.70 -0.40 15.63
N ALA A 20 -17.12 -1.22 16.50
CA ALA A 20 -16.87 -2.63 16.23
C ALA A 20 -18.15 -3.41 15.97
N ASN A 21 -19.18 -3.24 16.84
CA ASN A 21 -20.48 -3.88 16.66
C ASN A 21 -21.15 -3.48 15.34
N ASN A 22 -21.09 -2.21 14.96
CA ASN A 22 -21.63 -1.73 13.70
C ASN A 22 -20.86 -2.33 12.52
N PHE A 23 -19.53 -2.39 12.58
CA PHE A 23 -18.70 -3.01 11.58
C PHE A 23 -19.01 -4.50 11.40
N PHE A 24 -19.09 -5.27 12.51
CA PHE A 24 -19.39 -6.70 12.48
C PHE A 24 -20.77 -6.95 11.90
N ARG A 25 -21.78 -6.17 12.30
CA ARG A 25 -23.13 -6.31 11.77
C ARG A 25 -23.19 -6.02 10.27
N LYS A 26 -22.51 -4.97 9.82
CA LYS A 26 -22.48 -4.57 8.40
C LYS A 26 -21.76 -5.59 7.53
N ASN A 27 -20.69 -6.23 8.06
CA ASN A 27 -19.81 -7.12 7.31
C ASN A 27 -19.95 -8.59 7.73
N SER A 28 -21.08 -8.98 8.33
CA SER A 28 -21.27 -10.31 8.93
C SER A 28 -21.01 -11.46 7.94
N VAL A 29 -21.46 -11.35 6.70
CA VAL A 29 -21.27 -12.39 5.68
C VAL A 29 -19.78 -12.58 5.35
N ALA A 30 -19.05 -11.48 5.13
CA ALA A 30 -17.62 -11.53 4.85
C ALA A 30 -16.82 -12.08 6.05
N LEU A 31 -17.19 -11.71 7.27
CA LEU A 31 -16.54 -12.18 8.49
C LEU A 31 -16.78 -13.68 8.71
N ILE A 32 -17.97 -14.19 8.44
CA ILE A 32 -18.27 -15.64 8.51
C ILE A 32 -17.43 -16.38 7.47
N ALA A 33 -17.34 -15.87 6.24
CA ALA A 33 -16.57 -16.49 5.18
C ALA A 33 -15.04 -16.54 5.47
N HIS A 34 -14.51 -15.52 6.12
CA HIS A 34 -13.08 -15.43 6.45
C HIS A 34 -12.72 -16.04 7.81
N ALA A 35 -13.71 -16.35 8.66
CA ALA A 35 -13.54 -16.96 9.99
C ALA A 35 -12.32 -16.39 10.75
N PRO A 36 -12.31 -15.10 11.14
CA PRO A 36 -11.16 -14.48 11.77
C PRO A 36 -10.78 -15.19 13.06
N GLU A 37 -9.47 -15.21 13.37
CA GLU A 37 -8.95 -15.84 14.57
C GLU A 37 -9.62 -15.32 15.85
N GLY A 38 -9.72 -16.16 16.89
CA GLY A 38 -10.42 -15.85 18.14
C GLY A 38 -9.92 -14.62 18.90
N ARG A 39 -8.66 -14.17 18.63
CA ARG A 39 -8.07 -12.95 19.23
C ARG A 39 -8.24 -11.69 18.37
N PHE A 40 -9.01 -11.74 17.31
CA PHE A 40 -9.20 -10.63 16.37
C PHE A 40 -9.65 -9.33 17.08
N HIS A 41 -10.62 -9.41 17.98
CA HIS A 41 -11.11 -8.24 18.72
C HIS A 41 -10.06 -7.60 19.60
N GLU A 42 -9.26 -8.41 20.32
CA GLU A 42 -8.18 -7.89 21.19
C GLU A 42 -7.11 -7.20 20.37
N GLN A 43 -6.74 -7.79 19.24
CA GLN A 43 -5.76 -7.23 18.33
C GLN A 43 -6.25 -5.92 17.71
N ALA A 44 -7.49 -5.87 17.26
CA ALA A 44 -8.09 -4.65 16.71
C ALA A 44 -8.18 -3.53 17.75
N TRP A 45 -8.56 -3.87 18.98
CA TRP A 45 -8.57 -2.93 20.10
C TRP A 45 -7.18 -2.37 20.39
N GLN A 46 -6.17 -3.23 20.49
CA GLN A 46 -4.79 -2.79 20.73
C GLN A 46 -4.26 -1.90 19.62
N GLN A 47 -4.54 -2.24 18.35
CA GLN A 47 -4.14 -1.41 17.21
C GLN A 47 -4.83 -0.03 17.24
N MET A 48 -6.11 0.02 17.61
CA MET A 48 -6.83 1.27 17.78
C MET A 48 -6.21 2.14 18.87
N LEU A 49 -5.83 1.55 20.01
CA LEU A 49 -5.14 2.26 21.07
C LEU A 49 -3.78 2.81 20.61
N ASN A 50 -2.99 2.01 19.88
CA ASN A 50 -1.71 2.46 19.34
C ASN A 50 -1.88 3.64 18.37
N MET A 51 -2.90 3.60 17.52
CA MET A 51 -3.24 4.71 16.61
C MET A 51 -3.68 5.95 17.39
N TYR A 52 -4.54 5.77 18.39
CA TYR A 52 -4.99 6.85 19.26
C TYR A 52 -3.80 7.58 19.91
N HIS A 53 -2.88 6.83 20.51
CA HIS A 53 -1.67 7.39 21.11
C HIS A 53 -0.78 8.09 20.07
N ALA A 54 -0.63 7.53 18.88
CA ALA A 54 0.16 8.15 17.82
C ALA A 54 -0.41 9.51 17.40
N LEU A 55 -1.70 9.56 17.11
CA LEU A 55 -2.35 10.76 16.56
C LEU A 55 -2.53 11.86 17.60
N LEU A 56 -2.79 11.52 18.87
CA LEU A 56 -3.10 12.49 19.92
C LEU A 56 -1.93 12.86 20.81
N HIS A 57 -0.91 12.03 20.89
CA HIS A 57 0.22 12.27 21.78
C HIS A 57 1.56 12.31 21.03
N THR A 58 1.85 11.31 20.20
CA THR A 58 3.16 11.22 19.53
C THR A 58 3.32 12.28 18.45
N MET A 59 2.38 12.38 17.52
CA MET A 59 2.46 13.33 16.40
C MET A 59 2.47 14.79 16.86
N PRO A 60 1.60 15.24 17.80
CA PRO A 60 1.63 16.62 18.30
C PRO A 60 2.93 16.99 19.01
N THR A 61 3.62 16.02 19.63
CA THR A 61 4.87 16.27 20.36
C THR A 61 6.12 16.17 19.50
N GLN A 62 6.09 15.35 18.46
CA GLN A 62 7.26 15.06 17.61
C GLN A 62 7.28 15.81 16.29
N LEU A 63 6.12 16.26 15.80
CA LEU A 63 5.97 16.90 14.49
C LEU A 63 5.60 18.38 14.67
N GLU A 64 6.58 19.26 14.48
CA GLU A 64 6.46 20.71 14.69
C GLU A 64 5.27 21.36 13.98
N HIS A 65 4.90 20.84 12.80
CA HIS A 65 3.85 21.43 11.98
C HIS A 65 2.54 20.64 11.99
N TYR A 66 2.39 19.66 12.87
CA TYR A 66 1.18 18.86 12.92
C TYR A 66 0.00 19.63 13.52
N GLN A 67 -1.09 19.66 12.77
CA GLN A 67 -2.35 20.31 13.15
C GLN A 67 -3.49 19.29 13.01
N ARG A 68 -3.86 18.68 14.13
CA ARG A 68 -4.85 17.60 14.17
C ARG A 68 -6.18 17.96 13.52
N ASP A 69 -6.69 19.17 13.75
CA ASP A 69 -7.99 19.61 13.26
C ASP A 69 -7.98 20.02 11.77
N ASN A 70 -6.79 20.10 11.18
CA ASN A 70 -6.56 20.48 9.78
C ASN A 70 -6.13 19.29 8.92
N VAL A 71 -6.80 18.14 9.07
CA VAL A 71 -6.51 16.93 8.29
C VAL A 71 -7.70 16.49 7.44
N ILE A 72 -7.41 15.92 6.29
CA ILE A 72 -8.37 15.23 5.44
C ILE A 72 -8.07 13.73 5.54
N VAL A 73 -9.11 12.95 5.83
CA VAL A 73 -9.03 11.50 5.94
C VAL A 73 -9.49 10.87 4.63
N GLU A 74 -8.75 9.89 4.15
CA GLU A 74 -9.00 9.16 2.91
C GLU A 74 -9.15 10.05 1.65
N PRO A 75 -8.34 11.11 1.46
CA PRO A 75 -8.40 11.89 0.25
C PRO A 75 -7.92 11.07 -0.95
N THR A 76 -8.66 11.20 -2.05
CA THR A 76 -8.28 10.59 -3.33
C THR A 76 -7.65 11.64 -4.23
N PHE A 77 -6.49 11.34 -4.79
CA PHE A 77 -5.77 12.17 -5.72
C PHE A 77 -5.53 11.47 -7.04
N PHE A 78 -5.55 12.26 -8.08
CA PHE A 78 -5.21 11.87 -9.43
C PHE A 78 -4.11 12.78 -9.95
N SER A 79 -3.10 12.23 -10.60
CA SER A 79 -2.03 12.97 -11.25
C SER A 79 -1.94 12.57 -12.72
N GLU A 80 -2.40 13.45 -13.60
CA GLU A 80 -2.32 13.24 -15.05
C GLU A 80 -0.87 13.13 -15.52
N MET A 81 0.01 14.00 -15.00
CA MET A 81 1.43 14.00 -15.35
C MET A 81 2.11 12.66 -15.05
N LEU A 82 1.78 12.04 -13.92
CA LEU A 82 2.37 10.77 -13.53
C LEU A 82 1.54 9.57 -14.02
N GLY A 83 0.30 9.78 -14.49
CA GLY A 83 -0.64 8.71 -14.80
C GLY A 83 -0.90 7.83 -13.58
N LEU A 84 -1.07 8.43 -12.41
CA LEU A 84 -1.26 7.76 -11.13
C LEU A 84 -2.53 8.26 -10.44
N GLN A 85 -3.19 7.33 -9.79
CA GLN A 85 -4.29 7.61 -8.87
C GLN A 85 -3.98 6.94 -7.53
N GLY A 86 -4.33 7.62 -6.43
CA GLY A 86 -4.13 7.06 -5.10
C GLY A 86 -5.10 7.62 -4.08
N ARG A 87 -5.49 6.79 -3.12
CA ARG A 87 -6.21 7.19 -1.93
C ARG A 87 -5.26 7.07 -0.76
N MET A 88 -4.99 8.19 -0.11
CA MET A 88 -4.10 8.31 1.04
C MET A 88 -4.94 8.19 2.31
N ASP A 89 -4.38 7.68 3.40
CA ASP A 89 -5.16 7.54 4.64
C ASP A 89 -5.35 8.88 5.35
N MET A 90 -4.32 9.74 5.39
CA MET A 90 -4.42 11.06 5.98
C MET A 90 -3.47 12.05 5.32
N LEU A 91 -3.98 13.24 5.00
CA LEU A 91 -3.19 14.37 4.53
C LEU A 91 -3.58 15.64 5.28
N GLN A 92 -2.60 16.40 5.80
CA GLN A 92 -2.84 17.71 6.37
C GLN A 92 -3.18 18.72 5.26
N THR A 93 -4.14 19.61 5.51
CA THR A 93 -4.70 20.52 4.48
C THR A 93 -3.68 21.51 3.92
N ASP A 94 -2.64 21.84 4.69
CA ASP A 94 -1.51 22.65 4.25
C ASP A 94 -0.45 21.89 3.44
N MET A 95 -0.70 20.61 3.13
CA MET A 95 0.17 19.72 2.35
C MET A 95 1.54 19.46 2.97
N ARG A 96 1.69 19.58 4.30
CA ARG A 96 2.98 19.33 4.98
C ARG A 96 3.14 17.93 5.54
N ILE A 97 2.04 17.29 5.93
CA ILE A 97 2.09 16.00 6.62
C ILE A 97 1.20 15.00 5.89
N LEU A 98 1.81 13.89 5.49
CA LEU A 98 1.17 12.74 4.87
C LEU A 98 1.39 11.51 5.73
N VAL A 99 0.32 10.81 6.06
CA VAL A 99 0.38 9.56 6.85
C VAL A 99 -0.38 8.45 6.13
N GLU A 100 0.25 7.30 6.06
CA GLU A 100 -0.34 6.06 5.55
C GLU A 100 -0.33 5.00 6.65
N GLN A 101 -1.50 4.47 6.98
CA GLN A 101 -1.67 3.48 8.04
C GLN A 101 -1.50 2.06 7.52
N LYS A 102 -0.85 1.21 8.30
CA LYS A 102 -0.66 -0.21 8.03
C LYS A 102 -1.03 -1.03 9.26
N SER A 103 -2.03 -1.91 9.12
CA SER A 103 -2.46 -2.82 10.19
C SER A 103 -1.61 -4.10 10.29
N GLY A 104 -0.83 -4.40 9.25
CA GLY A 104 -0.01 -5.61 9.16
C GLY A 104 1.37 -5.48 9.82
N ASN A 105 2.17 -6.54 9.64
CA ASN A 105 3.54 -6.55 10.11
C ASN A 105 4.42 -5.57 9.33
N ALA A 106 5.31 -4.89 10.04
CA ALA A 106 6.45 -4.17 9.48
C ALA A 106 7.52 -5.15 8.94
N ALA A 107 8.63 -4.64 8.43
CA ALA A 107 9.77 -5.46 8.08
C ALA A 107 10.36 -6.11 9.34
N PHE A 108 10.98 -7.28 9.15
CA PHE A 108 11.61 -8.01 10.26
C PHE A 108 12.70 -7.17 10.92
N THR A 109 12.65 -7.08 12.25
CA THR A 109 13.69 -6.46 13.07
C THR A 109 14.48 -7.56 13.78
N PRO A 110 15.82 -7.66 13.56
CA PRO A 110 16.61 -8.76 14.10
C PRO A 110 16.84 -8.69 15.62
N ARG A 111 16.62 -7.52 16.24
CA ARG A 111 16.91 -7.31 17.67
C ARG A 111 15.63 -7.26 18.49
N ALA A 112 15.60 -7.97 19.60
CA ALA A 112 14.46 -7.94 20.54
C ALA A 112 14.17 -6.52 21.10
N SER A 113 15.21 -5.68 21.25
CA SER A 113 15.10 -4.28 21.68
C SER A 113 14.41 -3.38 20.63
N ASP A 114 14.37 -3.80 19.37
CA ASP A 114 13.74 -3.05 18.27
C ASP A 114 12.29 -3.52 18.03
N ALA A 115 11.77 -4.46 18.83
CA ALA A 115 10.46 -5.07 18.61
C ALA A 115 9.30 -4.06 18.68
N ASP A 116 9.49 -2.95 19.41
CA ASP A 116 8.50 -1.89 19.54
C ASP A 116 8.64 -0.77 18.49
N VAL A 117 9.74 -0.78 17.70
CA VAL A 117 10.02 0.21 16.65
C VAL A 117 9.99 -0.47 15.29
N PRO A 118 8.94 -0.25 14.50
CA PRO A 118 8.82 -0.89 13.20
C PRO A 118 9.82 -0.33 12.19
N ARG A 119 10.23 -1.19 11.24
CA ARG A 119 10.92 -0.76 10.02
C ARG A 119 9.97 -0.87 8.84
N HIS A 120 10.02 0.09 7.93
CA HIS A 120 9.17 0.06 6.74
C HIS A 120 9.51 -1.15 5.86
N LYS A 121 8.49 -1.74 5.25
CA LYS A 121 8.67 -2.64 4.11
C LYS A 121 8.91 -1.81 2.86
N GLU A 122 9.74 -2.33 1.95
CA GLU A 122 10.06 -1.64 0.70
C GLU A 122 8.81 -1.27 -0.11
N GLN A 123 7.87 -2.20 -0.24
CA GLN A 123 6.60 -1.95 -0.94
C GLN A 123 5.77 -0.81 -0.33
N HIS A 124 5.76 -0.67 1.00
CA HIS A 124 5.08 0.43 1.67
C HIS A 124 5.81 1.76 1.46
N TYR A 125 7.14 1.72 1.41
CA TYR A 125 7.95 2.89 1.10
C TYR A 125 7.73 3.36 -0.34
N ILE A 126 7.72 2.44 -1.30
CA ILE A 126 7.43 2.77 -2.71
C ILE A 126 6.03 3.39 -2.84
N GLN A 127 5.02 2.83 -2.18
CA GLN A 127 3.67 3.43 -2.14
C GLN A 127 3.71 4.87 -1.65
N MET A 128 4.42 5.13 -0.55
CA MET A 128 4.57 6.48 -0.01
C MET A 128 5.31 7.41 -0.96
N LEU A 129 6.36 6.94 -1.64
CA LEU A 129 7.07 7.74 -2.65
C LEU A 129 6.16 8.15 -3.82
N LEU A 130 5.29 7.24 -4.27
CA LEU A 130 4.31 7.56 -5.30
C LEU A 130 3.30 8.61 -4.81
N TYR A 131 2.82 8.51 -3.57
CA TYR A 131 1.94 9.51 -2.96
C TYR A 131 2.64 10.87 -2.79
N MET A 132 3.88 10.88 -2.30
CA MET A 132 4.69 12.09 -2.21
C MET A 132 4.88 12.74 -3.58
N ALA A 133 5.09 11.93 -4.63
CA ALA A 133 5.20 12.42 -6.00
C ALA A 133 3.88 13.05 -6.47
N ILE A 134 2.73 12.39 -6.29
CA ILE A 134 1.42 12.93 -6.64
C ILE A 134 1.22 14.31 -5.99
N ILE A 135 1.45 14.41 -4.69
CA ILE A 135 1.28 15.67 -3.96
C ILE A 135 2.24 16.74 -4.45
N ARG A 136 3.54 16.43 -4.58
CA ARG A 136 4.56 17.39 -5.01
C ARG A 136 4.34 17.89 -6.44
N TYR A 137 3.91 17.03 -7.34
CA TYR A 137 3.67 17.43 -8.73
C TYR A 137 2.34 18.17 -8.92
N ASN A 138 1.27 17.72 -8.27
CA ASN A 138 -0.03 18.39 -8.38
C ASN A 138 -0.04 19.77 -7.70
N TYR A 139 0.72 19.92 -6.61
CA TYR A 139 0.79 21.15 -5.81
C TYR A 139 2.19 21.78 -5.84
N ARG A 140 2.84 21.74 -7.00
CA ARG A 140 4.21 22.20 -7.20
C ARG A 140 4.41 23.62 -6.67
N GLN A 141 3.45 24.53 -6.92
CA GLN A 141 3.49 25.92 -6.46
C GLN A 141 3.51 26.06 -4.91
N VAL A 142 3.07 25.05 -4.18
CA VAL A 142 3.09 25.06 -2.70
C VAL A 142 4.50 24.86 -2.18
N TYR A 143 5.33 24.12 -2.91
CA TYR A 143 6.69 23.73 -2.50
C TYR A 143 7.76 24.60 -3.15
N GLU A 144 7.56 25.10 -4.35
CA GLU A 144 8.54 25.94 -5.05
C GLU A 144 8.59 27.34 -4.42
N GLY A 145 9.80 27.75 -4.03
CA GLY A 145 10.07 29.06 -3.47
C GLY A 145 9.68 29.30 -2.01
N ASN A 146 9.10 28.33 -1.32
CA ASN A 146 8.54 28.52 0.02
C ASN A 146 9.25 27.75 1.13
N ASN A 147 10.36 27.06 0.91
CA ASN A 147 11.03 26.16 1.86
C ASN A 147 10.04 25.20 2.58
N ARG A 148 8.96 24.86 1.92
CA ARG A 148 8.00 23.90 2.44
C ARG A 148 8.45 22.49 2.17
N GLU A 149 8.47 21.66 3.20
CA GLU A 149 8.75 20.23 3.09
C GLU A 149 7.50 19.42 3.32
N LEU A 150 7.39 18.31 2.58
CA LEU A 150 6.39 17.28 2.79
C LEU A 150 7.00 16.18 3.65
N TYR A 151 6.56 16.11 4.89
CA TYR A 151 6.91 15.06 5.84
C TYR A 151 5.96 13.88 5.67
N SER A 152 6.51 12.70 5.51
CA SER A 152 5.74 11.49 5.21
C SER A 152 6.01 10.42 6.24
N PHE A 153 4.95 9.79 6.71
CA PHE A 153 5.01 8.80 7.77
C PHE A 153 4.20 7.55 7.44
N LEU A 154 4.78 6.38 7.72
CA LEU A 154 4.02 5.14 7.85
C LEU A 154 3.63 4.96 9.32
N LEU A 155 2.36 4.66 9.56
CA LEU A 155 1.83 4.35 10.87
C LEU A 155 1.49 2.87 10.95
N TYR A 156 2.35 2.08 11.59
CA TYR A 156 2.12 0.65 11.79
C TYR A 156 1.35 0.41 13.08
N SER A 157 0.03 0.35 13.01
CA SER A 157 -0.85 0.28 14.17
C SER A 157 -0.61 -0.93 15.10
N LYS A 158 0.03 -1.97 14.62
CA LYS A 158 0.39 -3.16 15.40
C LYS A 158 1.44 -2.88 16.51
N TYR A 159 2.21 -1.81 16.40
CA TYR A 159 3.35 -1.52 17.27
C TYR A 159 3.04 -0.35 18.21
N LYS A 160 3.66 -0.37 19.41
CA LYS A 160 3.49 0.70 20.41
C LYS A 160 4.08 2.03 19.96
N CYS A 161 5.23 1.98 19.24
CA CYS A 161 5.84 3.15 18.62
C CYS A 161 5.59 3.07 17.11
N PRO A 162 4.37 3.36 16.62
CA PRO A 162 3.92 2.96 15.30
C PRO A 162 4.44 3.84 14.17
N LEU A 163 4.99 5.02 14.47
CA LEU A 163 5.30 6.06 13.49
C LEU A 163 6.72 5.90 12.91
N VAL A 164 6.81 5.79 11.59
CA VAL A 164 8.07 5.68 10.84
C VAL A 164 8.17 6.83 9.85
N GLY A 165 9.09 7.77 10.06
CA GLY A 165 9.37 8.85 9.12
C GLY A 165 10.09 8.36 7.87
N LEU A 166 9.69 8.88 6.71
CA LEU A 166 10.25 8.53 5.41
C LEU A 166 10.78 9.75 4.67
N GLY A 167 11.99 9.63 4.14
CA GLY A 167 12.58 10.63 3.25
C GLY A 167 12.13 10.46 1.80
N PHE A 168 12.22 11.51 1.01
CA PHE A 168 11.98 11.43 -0.42
C PHE A 168 13.22 10.86 -1.14
N ALA A 169 13.05 9.77 -1.89
CA ALA A 169 14.12 9.09 -2.64
C ALA A 169 13.85 9.14 -4.16
N PRO A 170 14.35 10.17 -4.87
CA PRO A 170 14.06 10.37 -6.30
C PRO A 170 14.46 9.19 -7.18
N LYS A 171 15.60 8.55 -6.90
CA LYS A 171 16.10 7.41 -7.67
C LYS A 171 15.16 6.20 -7.56
N LEU A 172 14.67 5.91 -6.35
CA LEU A 172 13.75 4.80 -6.12
C LEU A 172 12.39 5.09 -6.75
N LEU A 173 11.90 6.32 -6.64
CA LEU A 173 10.69 6.77 -7.33
C LEU A 173 10.81 6.60 -8.85
N PHE A 174 11.93 7.04 -9.44
CA PHE A 174 12.17 6.90 -10.87
C PHE A 174 12.14 5.44 -11.31
N ASN A 175 12.78 4.54 -10.56
CA ASN A 175 12.76 3.11 -10.83
C ASN A 175 11.35 2.51 -10.74
N ALA A 176 10.56 2.92 -9.75
CA ALA A 176 9.17 2.49 -9.60
C ALA A 176 8.30 2.94 -10.79
N LEU A 177 8.44 4.19 -11.24
CA LEU A 177 7.73 4.70 -12.41
C LEU A 177 8.17 4.01 -13.70
N LYS A 178 9.47 3.73 -13.86
CA LYS A 178 10.00 2.97 -15.00
C LYS A 178 9.41 1.56 -15.04
N LEU A 179 9.37 0.88 -13.91
CA LEU A 179 8.77 -0.46 -13.80
C LEU A 179 7.27 -0.43 -14.15
N ARG A 180 6.53 0.55 -13.60
CA ARG A 180 5.11 0.75 -13.94
C ARG A 180 4.92 0.95 -15.45
N ASN A 181 5.74 1.79 -16.09
CA ASN A 181 5.65 2.03 -17.53
C ASN A 181 5.93 0.77 -18.34
N LEU A 182 6.84 -0.07 -17.87
CA LEU A 182 7.10 -1.38 -18.49
C LEU A 182 5.85 -2.27 -18.45
N TYR A 183 5.20 -2.39 -17.28
CA TYR A 183 3.97 -3.17 -17.14
C TYR A 183 2.84 -2.64 -18.04
N VAL A 184 2.58 -1.34 -18.01
CA VAL A 184 1.55 -0.71 -18.86
C VAL A 184 1.86 -0.92 -20.35
N GLY A 185 3.13 -0.83 -20.76
CA GLY A 185 3.54 -1.11 -22.12
C GLY A 185 3.29 -2.56 -22.53
N GLN A 186 3.56 -3.51 -21.64
CA GLN A 186 3.28 -4.94 -21.87
C GLN A 186 1.78 -5.23 -21.95
N GLU A 187 0.98 -4.69 -21.01
CA GLU A 187 -0.49 -4.81 -21.05
C GLU A 187 -1.06 -4.25 -22.35
N ASN A 188 -0.63 -3.07 -22.75
CA ASN A 188 -1.05 -2.46 -24.01
C ASN A 188 -0.66 -3.33 -25.24
N SER A 189 0.52 -3.93 -25.23
CA SER A 189 0.97 -4.85 -26.27
C SER A 189 0.08 -6.09 -26.33
N LEU A 190 -0.28 -6.67 -25.18
CA LEU A 190 -1.20 -7.81 -25.10
C LEU A 190 -2.59 -7.47 -25.65
N CYS A 191 -3.14 -6.29 -25.33
CA CYS A 191 -4.41 -5.82 -25.85
C CYS A 191 -4.43 -5.67 -27.39
N HIS A 192 -3.29 -5.37 -28.00
CA HIS A 192 -3.16 -5.15 -29.45
C HIS A 192 -2.64 -6.38 -30.23
N GLY A 193 -2.89 -7.59 -29.75
CA GLY A 193 -2.56 -8.82 -30.46
C GLY A 193 -1.27 -9.50 -30.00
N GLY A 194 -0.68 -9.01 -28.92
CA GLY A 194 0.55 -9.55 -28.35
C GLY A 194 0.44 -10.90 -27.65
N ILE A 195 -0.71 -11.60 -27.74
CA ILE A 195 -0.84 -12.94 -27.14
C ILE A 195 0.16 -13.93 -27.73
N SER A 196 0.53 -13.75 -29.01
CA SER A 196 1.60 -14.54 -29.65
C SER A 196 2.94 -14.43 -28.93
N MET A 197 3.17 -13.34 -28.20
CA MET A 197 4.34 -13.18 -27.34
C MET A 197 4.35 -14.23 -26.23
N LEU A 198 3.20 -14.49 -25.58
CA LEU A 198 3.07 -15.49 -24.51
C LEU A 198 3.30 -16.91 -25.03
N MET A 199 2.94 -17.19 -26.29
CA MET A 199 3.13 -18.49 -26.91
C MET A 199 4.61 -18.85 -27.14
N ASN A 200 5.48 -17.85 -27.23
CA ASN A 200 6.90 -18.00 -27.50
C ASN A 200 7.79 -17.84 -26.25
N LEU A 201 7.21 -17.54 -25.09
CA LEU A 201 7.97 -17.42 -23.85
C LEU A 201 8.44 -18.78 -23.33
N SER A 202 9.64 -18.80 -22.80
CA SER A 202 10.22 -19.89 -22.04
C SER A 202 10.36 -19.52 -20.55
N PRO A 203 10.51 -20.48 -19.64
CA PRO A 203 10.78 -20.14 -18.24
C PRO A 203 12.05 -19.31 -18.06
N GLU A 204 13.02 -19.47 -18.93
CA GLU A 204 14.31 -18.77 -18.92
C GLU A 204 14.14 -17.26 -19.14
N ASP A 205 13.13 -16.83 -19.89
CA ASP A 205 12.83 -15.41 -20.13
C ASP A 205 12.43 -14.66 -18.85
N PHE A 206 12.04 -15.40 -17.81
CA PHE A 206 11.72 -14.86 -16.48
C PHE A 206 12.90 -14.92 -15.50
N ASN A 207 14.05 -15.44 -15.91
CA ASN A 207 15.27 -15.52 -15.12
C ASN A 207 16.32 -14.53 -15.60
N GLU A 208 16.00 -13.22 -15.56
CA GLU A 208 16.87 -12.14 -16.06
C GLU A 208 18.28 -12.15 -15.47
N THR A 209 18.43 -12.63 -14.24
CA THR A 209 19.72 -12.69 -13.56
C THR A 209 20.52 -13.97 -13.87
N GLY A 210 19.94 -14.90 -14.63
CA GLY A 210 20.55 -16.21 -14.89
C GLY A 210 20.83 -17.01 -13.62
N THR A 211 20.04 -16.79 -12.58
CA THR A 211 20.30 -17.41 -11.27
C THR A 211 20.04 -18.91 -11.30
N ASP A 212 21.07 -19.68 -11.06
CA ASP A 212 21.02 -21.14 -10.89
C ASP A 212 20.87 -21.48 -9.39
N SER A 213 19.71 -21.22 -8.83
CA SER A 213 19.43 -21.40 -7.41
C SER A 213 18.37 -22.47 -7.14
N ASN A 214 18.43 -23.09 -5.95
CA ASN A 214 17.38 -24.00 -5.50
C ASN A 214 16.00 -23.35 -5.47
N LEU A 215 15.92 -22.05 -5.21
CA LEU A 215 14.67 -21.28 -5.25
C LEU A 215 14.11 -21.26 -6.67
N TRP A 216 14.96 -20.99 -7.67
CA TRP A 216 14.59 -21.01 -9.08
C TRP A 216 14.08 -22.37 -9.49
N HIS A 217 14.88 -23.42 -9.36
CA HIS A 217 14.54 -24.77 -9.85
C HIS A 217 13.36 -25.40 -9.12
N LYS A 218 13.27 -25.22 -7.81
CA LYS A 218 12.28 -25.94 -6.99
C LYS A 218 10.92 -25.22 -6.91
N TYR A 219 10.91 -23.91 -7.01
CA TYR A 219 9.70 -23.13 -6.72
C TYR A 219 9.28 -22.17 -7.83
N GLN A 220 10.21 -21.44 -8.46
CA GLN A 220 9.86 -20.42 -9.45
C GLN A 220 9.64 -21.03 -10.82
N ARG A 221 10.62 -21.72 -11.37
CA ARG A 221 10.55 -22.36 -12.68
C ARG A 221 9.32 -23.27 -12.86
N PRO A 222 9.00 -24.22 -11.96
CA PRO A 222 7.84 -25.10 -12.14
C PRO A 222 6.49 -24.34 -12.18
N ARG A 223 6.38 -23.21 -11.48
CA ARG A 223 5.16 -22.37 -11.52
C ARG A 223 5.03 -21.64 -12.86
N ILE A 224 6.15 -21.17 -13.39
CA ILE A 224 6.20 -20.51 -14.69
C ILE A 224 5.88 -21.53 -15.80
N GLU A 225 6.49 -22.71 -15.76
CA GLU A 225 6.20 -23.81 -16.68
C GLU A 225 4.71 -24.19 -16.65
N ALA A 226 4.12 -24.35 -15.47
CA ALA A 226 2.70 -24.65 -15.32
C ALA A 226 1.78 -23.57 -15.89
N PHE A 227 2.18 -22.30 -15.78
CA PHE A 227 1.45 -21.18 -16.40
C PHE A 227 1.60 -21.18 -17.92
N LEU A 228 2.83 -21.30 -18.41
CA LEU A 228 3.11 -21.28 -19.86
C LEU A 228 2.49 -22.46 -20.60
N SER A 229 2.47 -23.67 -19.99
CA SER A 229 1.82 -24.83 -20.60
C SER A 229 0.34 -24.59 -20.88
N VAL A 230 -0.39 -23.96 -19.96
CA VAL A 230 -1.81 -23.63 -20.18
C VAL A 230 -2.00 -22.73 -21.41
N VAL A 231 -1.11 -21.75 -21.59
CA VAL A 231 -1.18 -20.81 -22.73
C VAL A 231 -0.75 -21.50 -24.02
N GLN A 232 0.32 -22.30 -23.98
CA GLN A 232 0.92 -22.93 -25.16
C GLN A 232 0.12 -24.12 -25.67
N GLU A 233 -0.61 -24.81 -24.80
CA GLU A 233 -1.48 -25.94 -25.12
C GLU A 233 -2.92 -25.50 -25.47
N ALA A 234 -3.24 -24.21 -25.30
CA ALA A 234 -4.55 -23.66 -25.63
C ALA A 234 -4.86 -23.80 -27.12
N SER A 235 -6.06 -24.23 -27.45
CA SER A 235 -6.56 -24.26 -28.82
C SER A 235 -6.64 -22.84 -29.42
N GLU A 236 -6.69 -22.75 -30.73
CA GLU A 236 -6.85 -21.48 -31.45
C GLU A 236 -8.08 -20.70 -30.96
N LEU A 237 -9.20 -21.39 -30.71
CA LEU A 237 -10.42 -20.78 -30.22
C LEU A 237 -10.27 -20.23 -28.78
N GLU A 238 -9.64 -20.99 -27.92
CA GLU A 238 -9.36 -20.56 -26.53
C GLU A 238 -8.41 -19.36 -26.51
N SER A 239 -7.38 -19.37 -27.33
CA SER A 239 -6.43 -18.25 -27.47
C SER A 239 -7.13 -16.99 -27.98
N LEU A 240 -8.00 -17.12 -28.98
CA LEU A 240 -8.79 -16.01 -29.53
C LEU A 240 -9.79 -15.47 -28.51
N TYR A 241 -10.46 -16.36 -27.75
CA TYR A 241 -11.38 -15.98 -26.69
C TYR A 241 -10.64 -15.21 -25.58
N PHE A 242 -9.51 -15.74 -25.11
CA PHE A 242 -8.70 -15.10 -24.09
C PHE A 242 -8.26 -13.70 -24.53
N GLN A 243 -7.74 -13.55 -25.75
CA GLN A 243 -7.29 -12.26 -26.27
C GLN A 243 -8.43 -11.24 -26.32
N ARG A 244 -9.60 -11.63 -26.84
CA ARG A 244 -10.75 -10.71 -26.92
C ARG A 244 -11.30 -10.34 -25.56
N PHE A 245 -11.37 -11.31 -24.65
CA PHE A 245 -11.86 -11.07 -23.30
C PHE A 245 -10.88 -10.19 -22.51
N TYR A 246 -9.57 -10.44 -22.62
CA TYR A 246 -8.55 -9.62 -22.01
C TYR A 246 -8.61 -8.16 -22.51
N THR A 247 -8.71 -7.98 -23.83
CA THR A 247 -8.86 -6.64 -24.42
C THR A 247 -10.11 -5.93 -23.90
N PHE A 248 -11.23 -6.63 -23.79
CA PHE A 248 -12.47 -6.07 -23.24
C PHE A 248 -12.36 -5.64 -21.77
N VAL A 249 -11.62 -6.40 -20.97
CA VAL A 249 -11.45 -6.09 -19.52
C VAL A 249 -10.43 -4.98 -19.30
N ALA A 250 -9.42 -4.87 -20.18
CA ALA A 250 -8.34 -3.89 -20.04
C ALA A 250 -8.69 -2.49 -20.60
N LEU A 251 -9.73 -2.39 -21.44
CA LEU A 251 -10.27 -1.13 -21.97
C LEU A 251 -11.31 -0.52 -21.05
#